data_eb6c5219bab1597833f552588b964e2a
#
_entry.id   eb6c5219bab1597833f552588b964e2a
#
_cell.length_a   1.000
_cell.length_b   1.000
_cell.length_c   1.000
_cell.angle_alpha   90.00
_cell.angle_beta   90.00
_cell.angle_gamma   90.00
#
_symmetry.space_group_name_H-M   'P 1'
#
loop_
_entity.id
_entity.type
_entity.pdbx_description
1 polymer ?
#
loop_
_entity_poly.entity_id
_entity_poly.type
_entity_poly.pdbx_seq_one_letter_code
_entity_poly.pdbx_strand_id
1 'polypeptide(L)'
;LRSAPVIVGSTLFYSATDSGRVFALDINSGCAKWVYTADSRLRSSIAYSEADESPVLVFSDSVGMIHTIDAKSGARIWIASGQASDNQGMLTGTPVVTGDKVIVPVSGSGVITGGNPNYECCENHGAVTALNLRTGERLWEYHTMPAAEYTGQVSSTGVKQRGPSGAPIWTTPTVDEKRGQVYVTTGENTSHP
;
A
#
# COMPACT_ATOMS: atom_id res chain seq x y z
N LEU A 1 -9.87 -10.20 10.15
CA LEU A 1 -8.71 -10.51 9.29
C LEU A 1 -8.71 -9.55 8.11
N ARG A 2 -7.62 -8.79 7.93
CA ARG A 2 -7.48 -7.82 6.83
C ARG A 2 -6.40 -8.21 5.83
N SER A 3 -5.81 -9.40 6.01
CA SER A 3 -4.78 -9.93 5.10
C SER A 3 -5.02 -11.42 4.83
N ALA A 4 -4.76 -11.84 3.60
CA ALA A 4 -4.73 -13.24 3.22
C ALA A 4 -3.34 -13.82 3.50
N PRO A 5 -3.25 -15.07 3.98
CA PRO A 5 -1.97 -15.77 4.09
C PRO A 5 -1.48 -16.19 2.71
N VAL A 6 -0.16 -16.38 2.58
CA VAL A 6 0.50 -16.90 1.39
C VAL A 6 1.20 -18.21 1.74
N ILE A 7 1.03 -19.24 0.93
CA ILE A 7 1.69 -20.54 1.11
C ILE A 7 2.65 -20.77 -0.05
N VAL A 8 3.90 -21.05 0.29
CA VAL A 8 4.95 -21.39 -0.67
C VAL A 8 5.68 -22.63 -0.15
N GLY A 9 5.61 -23.72 -0.93
CA GLY A 9 6.12 -25.01 -0.48
C GLY A 9 5.51 -25.43 0.86
N SER A 10 6.35 -25.65 1.86
CA SER A 10 5.94 -26.03 3.23
C SER A 10 5.88 -24.83 4.19
N THR A 11 5.87 -23.60 3.68
CA THR A 11 5.86 -22.41 4.53
C THR A 11 4.60 -21.58 4.31
N LEU A 12 3.90 -21.27 5.39
CA LEU A 12 2.80 -20.33 5.43
C LEU A 12 3.31 -18.98 5.96
N PHE A 13 3.15 -17.93 5.19
CA PHE A 13 3.41 -16.55 5.59
C PHE A 13 2.09 -15.89 6.01
N TYR A 14 2.08 -15.34 7.21
CA TYR A 14 0.89 -14.72 7.80
C TYR A 14 1.25 -13.38 8.44
N SER A 15 0.50 -12.33 8.16
CA SER A 15 0.63 -11.04 8.82
C SER A 15 -0.40 -10.86 9.94
N ALA A 16 0.07 -10.72 11.17
CA ALA A 16 -0.73 -10.33 12.31
C ALA A 16 -0.78 -8.80 12.37
N THR A 17 -1.76 -8.23 11.66
CA THR A 17 -1.84 -6.80 11.33
C THR A 17 -1.71 -5.89 12.54
N ASP A 18 -2.45 -6.15 13.62
CA ASP A 18 -2.49 -5.27 14.80
C ASP A 18 -1.19 -5.31 15.62
N SER A 19 -0.46 -6.43 15.59
CA SER A 19 0.82 -6.56 16.29
C SER A 19 2.03 -6.14 15.48
N GLY A 20 1.87 -5.81 14.19
CA GLY A 20 2.97 -5.46 13.29
C GLY A 20 3.89 -6.64 12.96
N ARG A 21 3.41 -7.88 13.08
CA ARG A 21 4.26 -9.07 12.91
C ARG A 21 3.92 -9.86 11.66
N VAL A 22 4.96 -10.38 11.02
CA VAL A 22 4.86 -11.41 9.98
C VAL A 22 5.49 -12.69 10.51
N PHE A 23 4.76 -13.78 10.37
CA PHE A 23 5.19 -15.11 10.76
C PHE A 23 5.45 -15.96 9.52
N ALA A 24 6.53 -16.71 9.50
CA ALA A 24 6.70 -17.86 8.64
C ALA A 24 6.48 -19.12 9.47
N LEU A 25 5.44 -19.86 9.15
CA LEU A 25 5.08 -21.09 9.86
C LEU A 25 5.31 -22.30 8.97
N ASP A 26 5.80 -23.37 9.54
CA ASP A 26 5.79 -24.66 8.86
C ASP A 26 4.37 -25.21 8.81
N ILE A 27 3.85 -25.52 7.62
CA ILE A 27 2.44 -25.94 7.47
C ILE A 27 2.12 -27.31 8.06
N ASN A 28 3.12 -28.16 8.27
CA ASN A 28 2.91 -29.50 8.81
C ASN A 28 2.89 -29.51 10.35
N SER A 29 3.77 -28.73 10.97
CA SER A 29 3.92 -28.68 12.42
C SER A 29 3.28 -27.48 13.09
N GLY A 30 2.99 -26.39 12.34
CA GLY A 30 2.55 -25.11 12.87
C GLY A 30 3.65 -24.31 13.60
N CYS A 31 4.89 -24.84 13.63
CA CYS A 31 6.01 -24.15 14.28
C CYS A 31 6.46 -22.92 13.50
N ALA A 32 6.81 -21.86 14.21
CA ALA A 32 7.40 -20.68 13.59
C ALA A 32 8.83 -20.97 13.14
N LYS A 33 9.13 -20.73 11.86
CA LYS A 33 10.47 -20.76 11.30
C LYS A 33 11.21 -19.46 11.63
N TRP A 34 10.49 -18.34 11.51
CA TRP A 34 10.95 -17.01 11.90
C TRP A 34 9.76 -16.06 12.13
N VAL A 35 10.04 -14.94 12.77
CA VAL A 35 9.10 -13.84 13.00
C VAL A 35 9.79 -12.52 12.67
N TYR A 36 9.17 -11.73 11.80
CA TYR A 36 9.55 -10.34 11.55
C TYR A 36 8.65 -9.41 12.37
N THR A 37 9.21 -8.32 12.92
CA THR A 37 8.45 -7.30 13.63
C THR A 37 8.69 -5.94 12.98
N ALA A 38 7.62 -5.29 12.51
CA ALA A 38 7.64 -3.92 12.01
C ALA A 38 7.45 -2.92 13.16
N ASP A 39 7.85 -1.67 12.93
CA ASP A 39 7.72 -0.58 13.91
C ASP A 39 6.28 -0.05 14.01
N SER A 40 5.40 -0.44 13.10
CA SER A 40 3.99 -0.06 13.07
C SER A 40 3.09 -1.24 12.71
N ARG A 41 1.76 -1.02 12.80
CA ARG A 41 0.77 -2.02 12.39
C ARG A 41 0.88 -2.30 10.89
N LEU A 42 0.71 -3.56 10.49
CA LEU A 42 0.66 -3.91 9.08
C LEU A 42 -0.72 -3.59 8.49
N ARG A 43 -0.77 -3.31 7.20
CA ARG A 43 -2.01 -2.87 6.56
C ARG A 43 -2.45 -3.70 5.36
N SER A 44 -1.52 -4.20 4.54
CA SER A 44 -1.82 -5.02 3.37
C SER A 44 -1.68 -6.52 3.64
N SER A 45 -2.10 -7.33 2.68
CA SER A 45 -1.64 -8.70 2.56
C SER A 45 -0.17 -8.74 2.13
N ILE A 46 0.41 -9.94 2.15
CA ILE A 46 1.78 -10.18 1.76
C ILE A 46 1.81 -10.53 0.26
N ALA A 47 2.67 -9.87 -0.51
CA ALA A 47 3.07 -10.31 -1.83
C ALA A 47 4.36 -11.14 -1.71
N TYR A 48 4.42 -12.27 -2.40
CA TYR A 48 5.60 -13.13 -2.51
C TYR A 48 6.15 -13.05 -3.93
N SER A 49 7.46 -13.04 -4.06
CA SER A 49 8.14 -13.11 -5.35
C SER A 49 9.44 -13.89 -5.23
N GLU A 50 9.75 -14.65 -6.29
CA GLU A 50 11.03 -15.38 -6.47
C GLU A 50 11.96 -14.63 -7.45
N ALA A 51 11.77 -13.34 -7.66
CA ALA A 51 12.66 -12.58 -8.54
C ALA A 51 14.13 -12.73 -8.09
N ASP A 52 15.00 -13.07 -9.03
CA ASP A 52 16.46 -13.13 -8.87
C ASP A 52 17.02 -14.11 -7.82
N GLU A 53 16.53 -15.35 -7.78
CA GLU A 53 17.01 -16.44 -6.91
C GLU A 53 16.87 -16.20 -5.39
N SER A 54 16.45 -15.01 -4.99
CA SER A 54 16.23 -14.64 -3.60
C SER A 54 14.75 -14.34 -3.38
N PRO A 55 13.99 -15.26 -2.79
CA PRO A 55 12.56 -15.04 -2.55
C PRO A 55 12.35 -13.93 -1.53
N VAL A 56 11.43 -13.02 -1.85
CA VAL A 56 11.11 -11.88 -1.01
C VAL A 56 9.64 -11.84 -0.65
N LEU A 57 9.34 -11.21 0.50
CA LEU A 57 8.00 -10.80 0.89
C LEU A 57 7.93 -9.28 0.86
N VAL A 58 6.83 -8.76 0.30
CA VAL A 58 6.56 -7.33 0.21
C VAL A 58 5.19 -7.05 0.82
N PHE A 59 5.10 -6.08 1.70
CA PHE A 59 3.85 -5.68 2.36
C PHE A 59 3.93 -4.23 2.84
N SER A 60 2.77 -3.63 3.13
CA SER A 60 2.67 -2.27 3.64
C SER A 60 2.29 -2.22 5.12
N ASP A 61 2.66 -1.12 5.75
CA ASP A 61 2.25 -0.78 7.10
C ASP A 61 1.20 0.36 7.14
N SER A 62 0.75 0.70 8.35
CA SER A 62 -0.29 1.71 8.57
C SER A 62 0.20 3.15 8.46
N VAL A 63 1.50 3.38 8.39
CA VAL A 63 2.11 4.71 8.26
C VAL A 63 2.65 4.98 6.85
N GLY A 64 2.33 4.08 5.90
CA GLY A 64 2.63 4.29 4.48
C GLY A 64 4.01 3.79 4.04
N MET A 65 4.63 2.91 4.82
CA MET A 65 5.89 2.29 4.43
C MET A 65 5.67 0.93 3.77
N ILE A 66 6.50 0.64 2.79
CA ILE A 66 6.64 -0.69 2.19
C ILE A 66 7.84 -1.37 2.82
N HIS A 67 7.62 -2.57 3.28
CA HIS A 67 8.66 -3.46 3.80
C HIS A 67 8.97 -4.52 2.76
N THR A 68 10.26 -4.74 2.50
CA THR A 68 10.75 -5.89 1.74
C THR A 68 11.70 -6.67 2.62
N ILE A 69 11.39 -7.96 2.79
CA ILE A 69 12.16 -8.86 3.63
C ILE A 69 12.50 -10.14 2.87
N ASP A 70 13.59 -10.78 3.25
CA ASP A 70 13.97 -12.09 2.73
C ASP A 70 12.97 -13.16 3.22
N ALA A 71 12.39 -13.91 2.31
CA ALA A 71 11.35 -14.89 2.65
C ALA A 71 11.89 -16.14 3.38
N LYS A 72 13.19 -16.43 3.27
CA LYS A 72 13.80 -17.60 3.92
C LYS A 72 14.14 -17.32 5.39
N SER A 73 14.64 -16.12 5.66
CA SER A 73 15.18 -15.75 6.99
C SER A 73 14.33 -14.74 7.77
N GLY A 74 13.42 -14.01 7.10
CA GLY A 74 12.72 -12.88 7.68
C GLY A 74 13.60 -11.64 7.87
N ALA A 75 14.82 -11.62 7.35
CA ALA A 75 15.71 -10.47 7.45
C ALA A 75 15.20 -9.31 6.59
N ARG A 76 15.24 -8.10 7.15
CA ARG A 76 14.88 -6.88 6.43
C ARG A 76 15.87 -6.60 5.31
N ILE A 77 15.37 -6.41 4.08
CA ILE A 77 16.16 -5.95 2.95
C ILE A 77 16.12 -4.42 2.91
N TRP A 78 14.92 -3.84 2.84
CA TRP A 78 14.73 -2.39 2.91
C TRP A 78 13.33 -2.03 3.43
N ILE A 79 13.18 -0.77 3.84
CA ILE A 79 11.90 -0.10 4.11
C ILE A 79 11.94 1.23 3.38
N ALA A 80 10.87 1.56 2.64
CA ALA A 80 10.75 2.81 1.90
C ALA A 80 9.30 3.31 1.89
N SER A 81 9.10 4.61 1.68
CA SER A 81 7.76 5.16 1.52
C SER A 81 7.10 4.65 0.24
N GLY A 82 5.92 4.08 0.37
CA GLY A 82 5.05 3.71 -0.75
C GLY A 82 4.04 4.79 -1.12
N GLN A 83 3.93 5.86 -0.33
CA GLN A 83 3.02 6.99 -0.59
C GLN A 83 3.50 7.80 -1.79
N ALA A 84 2.59 8.49 -2.48
CA ALA A 84 2.95 9.46 -3.50
C ALA A 84 3.55 10.73 -2.88
N SER A 85 4.31 11.51 -3.66
CA SER A 85 5.13 12.61 -3.15
C SER A 85 4.33 13.76 -2.52
N ASP A 86 3.13 14.02 -3.04
CA ASP A 86 2.24 15.11 -2.60
C ASP A 86 1.01 14.59 -1.83
N ASN A 87 0.92 13.27 -1.59
CA ASN A 87 -0.26 12.63 -1.06
C ASN A 87 0.10 11.58 0.01
N GLN A 88 -0.14 11.92 1.27
CA GLN A 88 -0.01 10.99 2.40
C GLN A 88 -1.17 9.99 2.46
N GLY A 89 -1.49 9.37 1.33
CA GLY A 89 -2.53 8.37 1.22
C GLY A 89 -2.21 7.11 2.03
N MET A 90 -3.23 6.32 2.31
CA MET A 90 -3.11 5.05 3.00
C MET A 90 -2.73 3.94 2.02
N LEU A 91 -1.90 3.00 2.44
CA LEU A 91 -1.56 1.81 1.66
C LEU A 91 -2.45 0.64 2.10
N THR A 92 -3.64 0.51 1.51
CA THR A 92 -4.62 -0.51 1.90
C THR A 92 -4.66 -1.71 0.97
N GLY A 93 -4.31 -1.53 -0.29
CA GLY A 93 -4.18 -2.62 -1.25
C GLY A 93 -2.86 -3.37 -1.09
N THR A 94 -2.83 -4.62 -1.53
CA THR A 94 -1.60 -5.41 -1.53
C THR A 94 -0.69 -4.95 -2.67
N PRO A 95 0.60 -4.69 -2.43
CA PRO A 95 1.56 -4.42 -3.49
C PRO A 95 1.69 -5.61 -4.46
N VAL A 96 2.10 -5.35 -5.69
CA VAL A 96 2.41 -6.39 -6.68
C VAL A 96 3.87 -6.31 -7.06
N VAL A 97 4.55 -7.47 -7.11
CA VAL A 97 5.91 -7.55 -7.63
C VAL A 97 5.86 -8.01 -9.08
N THR A 98 6.55 -7.31 -9.96
CA THR A 98 6.69 -7.64 -11.39
C THR A 98 8.08 -7.24 -11.88
N GLY A 99 8.84 -8.22 -12.38
CA GLY A 99 10.24 -8.02 -12.72
C GLY A 99 11.04 -7.44 -11.57
N ASP A 100 11.67 -6.30 -11.79
CA ASP A 100 12.48 -5.56 -10.81
C ASP A 100 11.68 -4.48 -10.03
N LYS A 101 10.36 -4.52 -10.09
CA LYS A 101 9.48 -3.45 -9.55
C LYS A 101 8.50 -3.94 -8.51
N VAL A 102 8.22 -3.07 -7.54
CA VAL A 102 7.09 -3.18 -6.61
C VAL A 102 6.07 -2.10 -6.99
N ILE A 103 4.89 -2.52 -7.41
CA ILE A 103 3.78 -1.63 -7.76
C ILE A 103 2.88 -1.48 -6.54
N VAL A 104 2.74 -0.27 -6.05
CA VAL A 104 2.05 0.05 -4.80
C VAL A 104 0.79 0.85 -5.08
N PRO A 105 -0.40 0.34 -4.73
CA PRO A 105 -1.62 1.12 -4.82
C PRO A 105 -1.73 2.07 -3.63
N VAL A 106 -2.03 3.34 -3.90
CA VAL A 106 -2.20 4.39 -2.88
C VAL A 106 -3.68 4.75 -2.81
N SER A 107 -4.24 4.60 -1.63
CA SER A 107 -5.62 4.96 -1.30
C SER A 107 -5.68 6.33 -0.64
N GLY A 108 -6.85 6.95 -0.63
CA GLY A 108 -7.08 8.20 0.09
C GLY A 108 -7.50 7.97 1.55
N SER A 109 -7.33 8.97 2.37
CA SER A 109 -7.86 9.01 3.76
C SER A 109 -9.16 9.82 3.89
N GLY A 110 -9.64 10.45 2.82
CA GLY A 110 -10.76 11.37 2.81
C GLY A 110 -12.05 10.84 3.42
N VAL A 111 -12.37 9.56 3.19
CA VAL A 111 -13.55 8.90 3.77
C VAL A 111 -13.51 8.86 5.31
N ILE A 112 -12.29 8.72 5.89
CA ILE A 112 -12.12 8.67 7.35
C ILE A 112 -12.17 10.07 7.94
N THR A 113 -11.53 11.04 7.29
CA THR A 113 -11.41 12.42 7.76
C THR A 113 -12.63 13.27 7.44
N GLY A 114 -13.42 12.90 6.41
CA GLY A 114 -14.59 13.64 5.95
C GLY A 114 -15.72 13.80 6.97
N GLY A 115 -15.77 12.96 8.01
CA GLY A 115 -16.69 13.11 9.13
C GLY A 115 -16.28 14.17 10.15
N ASN A 116 -15.09 14.74 10.06
CA ASN A 116 -14.64 15.83 10.93
C ASN A 116 -15.13 17.19 10.39
N PRO A 117 -16.00 17.92 11.12
CA PRO A 117 -16.54 19.20 10.64
C PRO A 117 -15.49 20.31 10.47
N ASN A 118 -14.29 20.14 11.05
CA ASN A 118 -13.17 21.07 10.95
C ASN A 118 -12.12 20.67 9.91
N TYR A 119 -12.36 19.59 9.16
CA TYR A 119 -11.42 19.13 8.12
C TYR A 119 -11.62 19.95 6.84
N GLU A 120 -10.54 20.56 6.36
CA GLU A 120 -10.53 21.18 5.03
C GLU A 120 -10.61 20.08 3.97
N CYS A 121 -11.81 19.64 3.67
CA CYS A 121 -12.06 18.60 2.69
C CYS A 121 -11.86 19.17 1.28
N CYS A 122 -11.29 18.43 0.36
CA CYS A 122 -10.63 17.13 0.49
C CYS A 122 -9.33 17.18 -0.28
N GLU A 123 -8.25 16.69 0.26
CA GLU A 123 -6.93 16.83 -0.36
C GLU A 123 -6.41 15.53 -0.96
N ASN A 124 -6.83 14.38 -0.41
CA ASN A 124 -6.27 13.11 -0.80
C ASN A 124 -6.91 12.54 -2.07
N HIS A 125 -6.09 11.97 -2.91
CA HIS A 125 -6.50 11.23 -4.10
C HIS A 125 -5.72 9.92 -4.24
N GLY A 126 -6.19 9.05 -5.13
CA GLY A 126 -5.52 7.80 -5.45
C GLY A 126 -4.24 8.01 -6.24
N ALA A 127 -3.28 7.13 -6.06
CA ALA A 127 -2.07 7.08 -6.86
C ALA A 127 -1.56 5.65 -7.03
N VAL A 128 -0.64 5.46 -7.96
CA VAL A 128 0.19 4.25 -8.06
C VAL A 128 1.63 4.70 -7.98
N THR A 129 2.40 4.07 -7.11
CA THR A 129 3.85 4.27 -7.07
C THR A 129 4.57 2.99 -7.46
N ALA A 130 5.70 3.12 -8.12
CA ALA A 130 6.59 2.00 -8.41
C ALA A 130 7.93 2.20 -7.70
N LEU A 131 8.34 1.18 -6.97
CA LEU A 131 9.64 1.14 -6.29
C LEU A 131 10.51 0.07 -6.92
N ASN A 132 11.82 0.28 -6.89
CA ASN A 132 12.78 -0.74 -7.26
C ASN A 132 12.74 -1.87 -6.22
N LEU A 133 12.59 -3.12 -6.66
CA LEU A 133 12.46 -4.29 -5.79
C LEU A 133 13.70 -4.53 -4.91
N ARG A 134 14.89 -4.16 -5.40
CA ARG A 134 16.15 -4.41 -4.68
C ARG A 134 16.52 -3.31 -3.71
N THR A 135 16.22 -2.04 -4.08
CA THR A 135 16.71 -0.85 -3.34
C THR A 135 15.61 -0.11 -2.59
N GLY A 136 14.34 -0.28 -2.96
CA GLY A 136 13.23 0.51 -2.46
C GLY A 136 13.17 1.93 -3.04
N GLU A 137 14.07 2.28 -3.98
CA GLU A 137 14.07 3.58 -4.65
C GLU A 137 12.81 3.76 -5.48
N ARG A 138 12.22 4.97 -5.42
CA ARG A 138 11.06 5.31 -6.24
C ARG A 138 11.47 5.46 -7.70
N LEU A 139 10.81 4.69 -8.58
CA LEU A 139 11.04 4.74 -10.02
C LEU A 139 10.10 5.72 -10.73
N TRP A 140 8.82 5.69 -10.36
CA TRP A 140 7.80 6.60 -10.88
C TRP A 140 6.57 6.61 -9.96
N GLU A 141 5.71 7.60 -10.17
CA GLU A 141 4.38 7.69 -9.59
C GLU A 141 3.38 8.21 -10.61
N TYR A 142 2.13 7.81 -10.47
CA TYR A 142 1.01 8.25 -11.27
C TYR A 142 -0.16 8.60 -10.36
N HIS A 143 -0.70 9.81 -10.50
CA HIS A 143 -1.83 10.29 -9.73
C HIS A 143 -3.13 10.12 -10.51
N THR A 144 -4.19 9.70 -9.82
CA THR A 144 -5.52 9.54 -10.42
C THR A 144 -6.21 10.89 -10.68
N MET A 145 -5.78 11.94 -9.99
CA MET A 145 -6.28 13.30 -10.06
C MET A 145 -5.14 14.30 -9.90
N PRO A 146 -5.29 15.54 -10.38
CA PRO A 146 -4.36 16.62 -10.03
C PRO A 146 -4.43 16.95 -8.54
N ALA A 147 -3.43 17.68 -8.03
CA ALA A 147 -3.40 18.18 -6.65
C ALA A 147 -4.64 19.04 -6.37
N ALA A 148 -5.20 18.87 -5.16
CA ALA A 148 -6.41 19.60 -4.77
C ALA A 148 -6.10 21.07 -4.48
N GLU A 149 -6.91 21.97 -5.05
CA GLU A 149 -6.85 23.41 -4.83
C GLU A 149 -8.10 23.90 -4.10
N TYR A 150 -8.05 25.15 -3.62
CA TYR A 150 -9.23 25.79 -3.01
C TYR A 150 -10.31 26.04 -4.06
N THR A 151 -11.51 25.50 -3.83
CA THR A 151 -12.63 25.58 -4.77
C THR A 151 -13.35 26.92 -4.78
N GLY A 152 -13.06 27.82 -3.84
CA GLY A 152 -13.82 29.05 -3.61
C GLY A 152 -15.03 28.86 -2.67
N GLN A 153 -15.30 27.62 -2.25
CA GLN A 153 -16.46 27.28 -1.42
C GLN A 153 -16.05 27.03 0.03
N VAL A 154 -17.04 27.17 0.92
CA VAL A 154 -16.94 26.81 2.34
C VAL A 154 -18.07 25.87 2.71
N SER A 155 -17.79 24.97 3.66
CA SER A 155 -18.80 24.08 4.22
C SER A 155 -19.85 24.84 5.05
N SER A 156 -20.92 24.17 5.46
CA SER A 156 -21.91 24.71 6.41
C SER A 156 -21.32 25.08 7.78
N THR A 157 -20.13 24.56 8.10
CA THR A 157 -19.35 24.87 9.30
C THR A 157 -18.32 25.98 9.11
N GLY A 158 -18.26 26.59 7.91
CA GLY A 158 -17.31 27.67 7.58
C GLY A 158 -15.91 27.22 7.19
N VAL A 159 -15.69 25.93 6.95
CA VAL A 159 -14.38 25.36 6.60
C VAL A 159 -14.18 25.40 5.08
N LYS A 160 -13.01 25.83 4.64
CA LYS A 160 -12.62 25.88 3.22
C LYS A 160 -12.70 24.51 2.58
N GLN A 161 -13.19 24.46 1.35
CA GLN A 161 -13.28 23.24 0.55
C GLN A 161 -12.20 23.20 -0.51
N ARG A 162 -11.57 22.04 -0.66
CA ARG A 162 -10.53 21.77 -1.66
C ARG A 162 -10.96 20.65 -2.58
N GLY A 163 -10.43 20.63 -3.80
CA GLY A 163 -10.68 19.59 -4.80
C GLY A 163 -9.90 19.86 -6.09
N PRO A 164 -9.88 18.88 -7.02
CA PRO A 164 -10.57 17.59 -6.94
C PRO A 164 -9.90 16.63 -5.94
N SER A 165 -10.65 15.65 -5.45
CA SER A 165 -10.10 14.60 -4.59
C SER A 165 -10.92 13.30 -4.69
N GLY A 166 -10.35 12.20 -4.25
CA GLY A 166 -10.97 10.88 -4.35
C GLY A 166 -10.24 9.96 -5.32
N ALA A 167 -11.00 9.15 -6.05
CA ALA A 167 -10.47 8.09 -6.92
C ALA A 167 -9.35 7.24 -6.24
N PRO A 168 -9.53 6.84 -4.96
CA PRO A 168 -8.55 6.08 -4.21
C PRO A 168 -8.37 4.69 -4.84
N ILE A 169 -7.15 4.14 -4.75
CA ILE A 169 -6.84 2.78 -5.20
C ILE A 169 -6.61 1.91 -3.96
N TRP A 170 -7.61 1.16 -3.55
CA TRP A 170 -7.56 0.30 -2.36
C TRP A 170 -7.43 -1.20 -2.69
N THR A 171 -7.51 -1.54 -3.96
CA THR A 171 -7.40 -2.92 -4.44
C THR A 171 -5.98 -3.23 -4.90
N THR A 172 -5.66 -4.52 -4.96
CA THR A 172 -4.40 -4.99 -5.54
C THR A 172 -4.38 -4.69 -7.05
N PRO A 173 -3.34 -4.04 -7.59
CA PRO A 173 -3.17 -3.85 -9.02
C PRO A 173 -3.07 -5.19 -9.78
N THR A 174 -3.47 -5.17 -11.04
CA THR A 174 -3.18 -6.27 -11.99
C THR A 174 -2.15 -5.80 -12.99
N VAL A 175 -1.13 -6.62 -13.24
CA VAL A 175 -0.06 -6.31 -14.18
C VAL A 175 -0.15 -7.22 -15.40
N ASP A 176 -0.17 -6.63 -16.59
CA ASP A 176 0.03 -7.32 -17.85
C ASP A 176 1.49 -7.09 -18.30
N GLU A 177 2.35 -8.00 -17.92
CA GLU A 177 3.80 -7.91 -18.24
C GLU A 177 4.06 -7.92 -19.74
N LYS A 178 3.23 -8.64 -20.51
CA LYS A 178 3.39 -8.75 -21.96
C LYS A 178 3.13 -7.41 -22.65
N ARG A 179 2.20 -6.60 -22.13
CA ARG A 179 1.88 -5.28 -22.67
C ARG A 179 2.58 -4.14 -21.92
N GLY A 180 3.24 -4.44 -20.79
CA GLY A 180 3.84 -3.43 -19.92
C GLY A 180 2.80 -2.51 -19.27
N GLN A 181 1.62 -3.03 -18.92
CA GLN A 181 0.50 -2.24 -18.42
C GLN A 181 0.13 -2.64 -17.00
N VAL A 182 -0.24 -1.63 -16.20
CA VAL A 182 -0.80 -1.81 -14.85
C VAL A 182 -2.27 -1.38 -14.89
N TYR A 183 -3.15 -2.26 -14.46
CA TYR A 183 -4.58 -2.00 -14.34
C TYR A 183 -4.93 -1.80 -12.86
N VAL A 184 -5.66 -0.73 -12.59
CA VAL A 184 -6.17 -0.40 -11.26
C VAL A 184 -7.64 -0.04 -11.34
N THR A 185 -8.36 -0.24 -10.25
CA THR A 185 -9.72 0.26 -10.08
C THR A 185 -9.72 1.39 -9.06
N THR A 186 -10.44 2.45 -9.37
CA THR A 186 -10.57 3.59 -8.46
C THR A 186 -11.91 3.54 -7.74
N GLY A 187 -11.92 4.09 -6.53
CA GLY A 187 -13.14 4.32 -5.77
C GLY A 187 -13.81 5.65 -6.15
N GLU A 188 -14.63 6.12 -5.24
CA GLU A 188 -15.46 7.32 -5.35
C GLU A 188 -14.64 8.62 -5.46
N ASN A 189 -15.28 9.64 -5.99
CA ASN A 189 -14.89 11.02 -5.82
C ASN A 189 -15.35 11.50 -4.44
N THR A 190 -14.49 12.17 -3.69
CA THR A 190 -14.77 12.65 -2.34
C THR A 190 -14.91 14.17 -2.24
N SER A 191 -14.50 14.91 -3.26
CA SER A 191 -14.78 16.33 -3.37
C SER A 191 -16.21 16.57 -3.84
N HIS A 192 -16.91 17.48 -3.17
CA HIS A 192 -18.22 17.94 -3.61
C HIS A 192 -18.09 19.17 -4.52
N PRO A 193 -18.96 19.27 -5.55
CA PRO A 193 -19.08 20.49 -6.31
C PRO A 193 -19.61 21.65 -5.47
#